data_a999c418bbd31b31dbd2f66ff9d102cb
#
_entry.id   a999c418bbd31b31dbd2f66ff9d102cb
#
_cell.length_a   1.000
_cell.length_b   1.000
_cell.length_c   1.000
_cell.angle_alpha   90.00
_cell.angle_beta   90.00
_cell.angle_gamma   90.00
#
_symmetry.space_group_name_H-M   'P 1'
#
loop_
_entity.id
_entity.type
_entity.pdbx_description
1 polymer ?
#
loop_
_entity_poly.entity_id
_entity_poly.type
_entity_poly.pdbx_seq_one_letter_code
_entity_poly.pdbx_strand_id
1 'polypeptide(L)'
;HLGETKETYLSIIKELYRICQPHAEINITVPHPRHDDFVTDPTHVRPILPEQFHLFSKRLNAEWREQGYANTPLADYLDVDFEVEDVQWVPADDLVERLQKGEITSTDLATSAMHEYNVLKEIQIKLRVVKS
;
A
#
# COMPACT_ATOMS: atom_id res chain seq x y z
N HIS A 1 -13.19 0.28 -1.25
CA HIS A 1 -12.84 -0.71 -0.24
C HIS A 1 -12.34 -2.00 -0.87
N LEU A 2 -11.27 -2.56 -0.30
CA LEU A 2 -10.64 -3.77 -0.84
C LEU A 2 -11.09 -5.02 -0.09
N GLY A 3 -12.40 -5.18 0.13
CA GLY A 3 -12.97 -6.36 0.74
C GLY A 3 -13.09 -6.28 2.26
N GLU A 4 -14.19 -6.79 2.78
CA GLU A 4 -14.51 -6.75 4.20
C GLU A 4 -13.89 -7.91 4.98
N THR A 5 -13.59 -9.02 4.31
CA THR A 5 -12.95 -10.19 4.91
C THR A 5 -11.63 -10.49 4.23
N LYS A 6 -10.79 -11.31 4.88
CA LYS A 6 -9.52 -11.76 4.30
C LYS A 6 -9.77 -12.48 2.97
N GLU A 7 -10.75 -13.36 2.91
CA GLU A 7 -11.08 -14.14 1.73
C GLU A 7 -11.51 -13.24 0.58
N THR A 8 -12.36 -12.26 0.85
CA THR A 8 -12.81 -11.30 -0.17
C THR A 8 -11.64 -10.45 -0.67
N TYR A 9 -10.81 -9.97 0.23
CA TYR A 9 -9.62 -9.18 -0.13
C TYR A 9 -8.68 -9.96 -1.04
N LEU A 10 -8.33 -11.18 -0.67
CA LEU A 10 -7.43 -12.01 -1.47
C LEU A 10 -8.05 -12.39 -2.81
N SER A 11 -9.37 -12.61 -2.86
CA SER A 11 -10.10 -12.87 -4.10
C SER A 11 -10.05 -11.68 -5.05
N ILE A 12 -10.15 -10.46 -4.53
CA ILE A 12 -10.04 -9.22 -5.33
C ILE A 12 -8.63 -9.12 -5.93
N ILE A 13 -7.60 -9.37 -5.14
CA ILE A 13 -6.21 -9.34 -5.62
C ILE A 13 -6.01 -10.36 -6.75
N LYS A 14 -6.52 -11.57 -6.56
CA LYS A 14 -6.42 -12.63 -7.56
C LYS A 14 -7.15 -12.27 -8.86
N GLU A 15 -8.34 -11.70 -8.74
CA GLU A 15 -9.14 -11.28 -9.89
C GLU A 15 -8.51 -10.09 -10.64
N LEU A 16 -7.96 -9.11 -9.91
CA LEU A 16 -7.20 -8.03 -10.53
C LEU A 16 -6.07 -8.56 -11.39
N TYR A 17 -5.34 -9.54 -10.85
CA TYR A 17 -4.25 -10.15 -11.61
C TYR A 17 -4.78 -10.85 -12.86
N ARG A 18 -5.86 -11.59 -12.74
CA ARG A 18 -6.45 -12.37 -13.84
C ARG A 18 -6.86 -11.49 -15.02
N ILE A 19 -7.50 -10.34 -14.73
CA ILE A 19 -8.06 -9.47 -15.78
C ILE A 19 -7.05 -8.52 -16.40
N CYS A 20 -5.94 -8.26 -15.73
CA CYS A 20 -4.94 -7.31 -16.24
C CYS A 20 -3.99 -7.95 -17.25
N GLN A 21 -3.62 -7.17 -18.24
CA GLN A 21 -2.60 -7.56 -19.22
C GLN A 21 -1.20 -7.48 -18.60
N PRO A 22 -0.20 -8.16 -19.21
CA PRO A 22 1.20 -7.99 -18.80
C PRO A 22 1.61 -6.51 -18.84
N HIS A 23 2.35 -6.08 -17.83
CA HIS A 23 2.84 -4.72 -17.66
C HIS A 23 1.74 -3.68 -17.38
N ALA A 24 0.50 -4.10 -17.12
CA ALA A 24 -0.57 -3.17 -16.74
C ALA A 24 -0.23 -2.47 -15.44
N GLU A 25 -0.59 -1.19 -15.34
CA GLU A 25 -0.45 -0.40 -14.12
C GLU A 25 -1.78 -0.36 -13.38
N ILE A 26 -1.73 -0.52 -12.07
CA ILE A 26 -2.88 -0.39 -11.19
C ILE A 26 -2.58 0.73 -10.20
N ASN A 27 -3.45 1.72 -10.17
CA ASN A 27 -3.34 2.82 -9.22
C ASN A 27 -4.33 2.61 -8.09
N ILE A 28 -3.82 2.57 -6.86
CA ILE A 28 -4.60 2.34 -5.65
C ILE A 28 -4.45 3.55 -4.75
N THR A 29 -5.58 4.13 -4.35
CA THR A 29 -5.60 5.25 -3.40
C THR A 29 -6.34 4.79 -2.16
N VAL A 30 -5.69 4.90 -1.00
CA VAL A 30 -6.27 4.49 0.28
C VAL A 30 -6.02 5.56 1.34
N PRO A 31 -6.92 5.68 2.34
CA PRO A 31 -6.63 6.54 3.49
C PRO A 31 -5.46 5.96 4.29
N HIS A 32 -4.63 6.84 4.85
CA HIS A 32 -3.54 6.37 5.70
C HIS A 32 -4.12 5.76 6.99
N PRO A 33 -3.65 4.58 7.42
CA PRO A 33 -4.20 3.92 8.61
C PRO A 33 -4.11 4.74 9.91
N ARG A 34 -3.22 5.70 9.97
CA ARG A 34 -3.03 6.59 11.14
C ARG A 34 -3.66 7.96 10.94
N HIS A 35 -4.67 8.06 10.11
CA HIS A 35 -5.43 9.29 9.93
C HIS A 35 -6.88 9.06 10.37
N ASP A 36 -7.51 10.12 10.90
CA ASP A 36 -8.90 10.05 11.35
C ASP A 36 -9.86 9.65 10.22
N ASP A 37 -9.54 10.03 8.98
CA ASP A 37 -10.35 9.64 7.82
C ASP A 37 -10.47 8.12 7.66
N PHE A 38 -9.46 7.36 8.10
CA PHE A 38 -9.56 5.90 8.09
C PHE A 38 -10.49 5.39 9.19
N VAL A 39 -10.34 5.88 10.42
CA VAL A 39 -11.04 5.33 11.58
C VAL A 39 -12.46 5.87 11.75
N THR A 40 -12.79 7.01 11.14
CA THR A 40 -14.12 7.59 11.27
C THR A 40 -15.18 6.94 10.38
N ASP A 41 -14.75 6.18 9.36
CA ASP A 41 -15.66 5.46 8.47
C ASP A 41 -15.69 3.97 8.86
N PRO A 42 -16.82 3.45 9.38
CA PRO A 42 -16.88 2.05 9.81
C PRO A 42 -16.74 1.04 8.66
N THR A 43 -16.84 1.49 7.41
CA THR A 43 -16.60 0.60 6.26
C THR A 43 -15.12 0.43 5.94
N HIS A 44 -14.24 1.20 6.56
CA HIS A 44 -12.79 1.04 6.47
C HIS A 44 -12.33 -0.05 7.45
N VAL A 45 -12.46 -1.32 7.06
CA VAL A 45 -12.16 -2.45 7.95
C VAL A 45 -10.72 -2.95 7.82
N ARG A 46 -9.99 -2.53 6.79
CA ARG A 46 -8.64 -3.01 6.52
C ARG A 46 -7.65 -1.86 6.39
N PRO A 47 -6.69 -1.75 7.31
CA PRO A 47 -5.58 -0.83 7.13
C PRO A 47 -4.69 -1.34 5.99
N ILE A 48 -4.33 -0.46 5.06
CA ILE A 48 -3.48 -0.81 3.91
C ILE A 48 -2.25 0.06 3.93
N LEU A 49 -1.09 -0.60 3.88
CA LEU A 49 0.20 0.02 3.70
C LEU A 49 0.86 -0.56 2.45
N PRO A 50 1.73 0.20 1.77
CA PRO A 50 2.37 -0.28 0.54
C PRO A 50 3.12 -1.60 0.71
N GLU A 51 3.69 -1.85 1.88
CA GLU A 51 4.45 -3.06 2.19
C GLU A 51 3.61 -4.32 2.08
N GLN A 52 2.28 -4.23 2.23
CA GLN A 52 1.39 -5.38 2.04
C GLN A 52 1.48 -5.92 0.61
N PHE A 53 1.68 -5.04 -0.37
CA PHE A 53 1.75 -5.45 -1.77
C PHE A 53 3.07 -6.13 -2.12
N HIS A 54 4.10 -5.98 -1.30
CA HIS A 54 5.34 -6.77 -1.46
C HIS A 54 5.08 -8.25 -1.27
N LEU A 55 4.09 -8.63 -0.46
CA LEU A 55 3.73 -10.04 -0.26
C LEU A 55 3.17 -10.68 -1.53
N PHE A 56 2.71 -9.86 -2.49
CA PHE A 56 2.18 -10.32 -3.77
C PHE A 56 3.22 -10.29 -4.89
N SER A 57 4.51 -10.15 -4.57
CA SER A 57 5.62 -10.19 -5.53
C SER A 57 6.31 -11.55 -5.47
N LYS A 58 6.29 -12.28 -6.58
CA LYS A 58 6.98 -13.58 -6.66
C LYS A 58 8.50 -13.43 -6.47
N ARG A 59 9.06 -12.36 -7.00
CA ARG A 59 10.49 -12.06 -6.83
C ARG A 59 10.86 -11.92 -5.36
N LEU A 60 10.10 -11.12 -4.61
CA LEU A 60 10.33 -10.92 -3.18
C LEU A 60 10.07 -12.18 -2.37
N ASN A 61 9.01 -12.94 -2.71
CA ASN A 61 8.73 -14.21 -2.05
C ASN A 61 9.93 -15.18 -2.17
N ALA A 62 10.55 -15.23 -3.36
CA ALA A 62 11.73 -16.07 -3.60
C ALA A 62 12.95 -15.58 -2.80
N GLU A 63 13.21 -14.28 -2.79
CA GLU A 63 14.31 -13.69 -2.02
C GLU A 63 14.18 -13.98 -0.54
N TRP A 64 12.98 -13.79 0.02
CA TRP A 64 12.72 -14.03 1.45
C TRP A 64 12.91 -15.50 1.80
N ARG A 65 12.49 -16.41 0.91
CA ARG A 65 12.67 -17.84 1.11
C ARG A 65 14.16 -18.21 1.17
N GLU A 66 14.97 -17.65 0.27
CA GLU A 66 16.42 -17.87 0.27
C GLU A 66 17.08 -17.34 1.53
N GLN A 67 16.60 -16.21 2.04
CA GLN A 67 17.16 -15.56 3.23
C GLN A 67 16.60 -16.14 4.55
N GLY A 68 15.61 -17.03 4.45
CA GLY A 68 15.00 -17.64 5.63
C GLY A 68 14.03 -16.73 6.39
N TYR A 69 13.51 -15.69 5.76
CA TYR A 69 12.52 -14.82 6.37
C TYR A 69 11.13 -15.47 6.39
N ALA A 70 10.41 -15.26 7.48
CA ALA A 70 9.11 -15.88 7.74
C ALA A 70 7.92 -15.07 7.19
N ASN A 71 8.13 -14.30 6.11
CA ASN A 71 7.05 -13.54 5.49
C ASN A 71 6.10 -14.49 4.76
N THR A 72 4.80 -14.19 4.80
CA THR A 72 3.78 -15.00 4.13
C THR A 72 3.92 -14.86 2.61
N PRO A 73 4.22 -15.94 1.86
CA PRO A 73 4.45 -15.85 0.42
C PRO A 73 3.12 -15.86 -0.36
N LEU A 74 2.35 -14.78 -0.24
CA LEU A 74 1.01 -14.70 -0.84
C LEU A 74 1.05 -14.74 -2.37
N ALA A 75 2.11 -14.24 -3.00
CA ALA A 75 2.24 -14.33 -4.46
C ALA A 75 2.25 -15.77 -4.93
N ASP A 76 2.98 -16.63 -4.21
CA ASP A 76 3.05 -18.07 -4.53
C ASP A 76 1.72 -18.76 -4.23
N TYR A 77 1.09 -18.46 -3.10
CA TYR A 77 -0.17 -19.07 -2.70
C TYR A 77 -1.32 -18.75 -3.65
N LEU A 78 -1.39 -17.51 -4.14
CA LEU A 78 -2.46 -17.04 -5.02
C LEU A 78 -2.10 -17.15 -6.50
N ASP A 79 -0.86 -17.45 -6.80
CA ASP A 79 -0.32 -17.44 -8.17
C ASP A 79 -0.57 -16.10 -8.86
N VAL A 80 -0.15 -15.05 -8.19
CA VAL A 80 -0.18 -13.67 -8.70
C VAL A 80 1.23 -13.09 -8.66
N ASP A 81 1.46 -12.00 -9.39
CA ASP A 81 2.76 -11.36 -9.38
C ASP A 81 2.61 -9.86 -9.66
N PHE A 82 2.82 -9.07 -8.62
CA PHE A 82 2.77 -7.61 -8.70
C PHE A 82 4.08 -7.03 -8.19
N GLU A 83 4.49 -5.89 -8.77
CA GLU A 83 5.59 -5.10 -8.25
C GLU A 83 5.08 -3.71 -7.89
N VAL A 84 5.52 -3.20 -6.74
CA VAL A 84 5.25 -1.81 -6.35
C VAL A 84 6.23 -0.92 -7.12
N GLU A 85 5.71 -0.06 -7.99
CA GLU A 85 6.54 0.83 -8.80
C GLU A 85 6.74 2.19 -8.13
N ASP A 86 5.70 2.72 -7.49
CA ASP A 86 5.75 4.04 -6.90
C ASP A 86 4.78 4.15 -5.73
N VAL A 87 5.14 4.98 -4.76
CA VAL A 87 4.32 5.28 -3.61
C VAL A 87 4.35 6.78 -3.38
N GLN A 88 3.16 7.41 -3.33
CA GLN A 88 3.01 8.81 -3.02
C GLN A 88 2.33 8.93 -1.66
N TRP A 89 2.98 9.62 -0.73
CA TRP A 89 2.46 9.88 0.60
C TRP A 89 1.87 11.30 0.62
N VAL A 90 0.57 11.41 0.85
CA VAL A 90 -0.14 12.70 0.81
C VAL A 90 -0.29 13.21 2.24
N PRO A 91 0.35 14.34 2.58
CA PRO A 91 0.23 14.93 3.91
C PRO A 91 -1.16 15.48 4.19
N ALA A 92 -1.51 15.62 5.47
CA ALA A 92 -2.71 16.31 5.89
C ALA A 92 -2.70 17.76 5.37
N ASP A 93 -3.88 18.34 5.12
CA ASP A 93 -4.01 19.63 4.44
C ASP A 93 -3.25 20.78 5.13
N ASP A 94 -3.32 20.83 6.46
CA ASP A 94 -2.61 21.84 7.24
C ASP A 94 -1.08 21.69 7.10
N LEU A 95 -0.59 20.47 6.98
CA LEU A 95 0.84 20.20 6.83
C LEU A 95 1.35 20.50 5.42
N VAL A 96 0.51 20.31 4.40
CA VAL A 96 0.84 20.75 3.03
C VAL A 96 1.09 22.25 3.00
N GLU A 97 0.23 23.03 3.64
CA GLU A 97 0.38 24.47 3.71
C GLU A 97 1.68 24.86 4.43
N ARG A 98 1.99 24.20 5.54
CA ARG A 98 3.21 24.47 6.30
C ARG A 98 4.48 24.10 5.53
N LEU A 99 4.43 23.00 4.74
CA LEU A 99 5.52 22.63 3.84
C LEU A 99 5.75 23.69 2.77
N GLN A 100 4.67 24.20 2.16
CA GLN A 100 4.75 25.23 1.11
C GLN A 100 5.31 26.54 1.64
N LYS A 101 5.01 26.86 2.90
CA LYS A 101 5.52 28.08 3.57
C LYS A 101 6.94 27.93 4.12
N GLY A 102 7.50 26.72 4.06
CA GLY A 102 8.84 26.46 4.60
C GLY A 102 8.89 26.36 6.11
N GLU A 103 7.76 26.26 6.80
CA GLU A 103 7.71 26.13 8.26
C GLU A 103 8.20 24.76 8.76
N ILE A 104 8.03 23.73 7.93
CA ILE A 104 8.51 22.37 8.19
C ILE A 104 9.21 21.84 6.94
N THR A 105 10.11 20.89 7.14
CA THR A 105 10.82 20.22 6.04
C THR A 105 10.18 18.84 5.74
N SER A 106 10.52 18.26 4.59
CA SER A 106 10.10 16.90 4.25
C SER A 106 10.65 15.90 5.26
N THR A 107 11.84 16.12 5.81
CA THR A 107 12.43 15.29 6.85
C THR A 107 11.63 15.35 8.15
N ASP A 108 11.21 16.56 8.57
CA ASP A 108 10.37 16.75 9.75
C ASP A 108 9.05 16.00 9.59
N LEU A 109 8.44 16.09 8.40
CA LEU A 109 7.19 15.39 8.09
C LEU A 109 7.35 13.88 8.19
N ALA A 110 8.41 13.33 7.59
CA ALA A 110 8.68 11.90 7.61
C ALA A 110 8.90 11.38 9.04
N THR A 111 9.61 12.13 9.87
CA THR A 111 9.84 11.79 11.27
C THR A 111 8.52 11.79 12.05
N SER A 112 7.71 12.82 11.90
CA SER A 112 6.40 12.90 12.56
C SER A 112 5.46 11.77 12.12
N ALA A 113 5.48 11.42 10.84
CA ALA A 113 4.63 10.36 10.29
C ALA A 113 4.93 8.99 10.91
N MET A 114 6.16 8.75 11.37
CA MET A 114 6.52 7.49 12.02
C MET A 114 5.93 7.35 13.42
N HIS A 115 5.61 8.45 14.09
CA HIS A 115 5.28 8.45 15.51
C HIS A 115 3.94 9.07 15.86
N GLU A 116 3.33 9.85 14.96
CA GLU A 116 2.15 10.63 15.24
C GLU A 116 0.98 10.28 14.31
N TYR A 117 -0.24 10.57 14.78
CA TYR A 117 -1.46 10.48 13.98
C TYR A 117 -1.68 11.77 13.19
N ASN A 118 -2.48 11.68 12.12
CA ASN A 118 -2.94 12.81 11.32
C ASN A 118 -1.82 13.60 10.63
N VAL A 119 -0.71 12.94 10.35
CA VAL A 119 0.40 13.53 9.59
C VAL A 119 0.22 13.26 8.10
N LEU A 120 -0.02 12.00 7.74
CA LEU A 120 -0.31 11.58 6.36
C LEU A 120 -1.78 11.17 6.28
N LYS A 121 -2.51 11.71 5.29
CA LYS A 121 -3.95 11.42 5.16
C LYS A 121 -4.25 10.33 4.14
N GLU A 122 -3.39 10.16 3.14
CA GLU A 122 -3.66 9.29 1.99
C GLU A 122 -2.37 8.69 1.47
N ILE A 123 -2.48 7.49 0.90
CA ILE A 123 -1.37 6.82 0.22
C ILE A 123 -1.84 6.48 -1.19
N GLN A 124 -1.04 6.85 -2.19
CA GLN A 124 -1.26 6.50 -3.58
C GLN A 124 -0.20 5.50 -3.99
N ILE A 125 -0.62 4.31 -4.39
CA ILE A 125 0.25 3.18 -4.68
C ILE A 125 0.09 2.80 -6.14
N LYS A 126 1.20 2.71 -6.86
CA LYS A 126 1.22 2.21 -8.24
C LYS A 126 1.81 0.81 -8.27
N LEU A 127 1.03 -0.14 -8.76
CA LEU A 127 1.47 -1.52 -8.97
C LEU A 127 1.64 -1.79 -10.45
N ARG A 128 2.60 -2.64 -10.78
CA ARG A 128 2.76 -3.19 -12.13
C ARG A 128 2.45 -4.68 -12.10
N VAL A 129 1.67 -5.14 -13.06
CA VAL A 129 1.34 -6.55 -13.23
C VAL A 129 2.51 -7.25 -13.96
N VAL A 130 3.03 -8.32 -13.36
CA VAL A 130 4.12 -9.11 -13.94
C VAL A 130 3.54 -10.41 -14.50
N LYS A 131 3.54 -10.53 -15.82
CA LYS A 131 3.10 -11.73 -16.55
C LYS A 131 4.04 -12.01 -17.71
N SER A 132 4.18 -13.28 -18.01
CA SER A 132 4.94 -13.72 -19.19
C SER A 132 4.20 -13.44 -20.49
#